data_e6870617ee519cc5261fe5a4422ad99b
#
_entry.id   e6870617ee519cc5261fe5a4422ad99b
#
_cell.length_a   1.000
_cell.length_b   1.000
_cell.length_c   1.000
_cell.angle_alpha   90.00
_cell.angle_beta   90.00
_cell.angle_gamma   90.00
#
_symmetry.space_group_name_H-M   'P 1'
#
loop_
_entity.id
_entity.type
_entity.pdbx_description
1 polymer ?
#
loop_
_entity_poly.entity_id
_entity_poly.type
_entity_poly.pdbx_seq_one_letter_code
_entity_poly.pdbx_strand_id
1 'polypeptide(L)'
;MSEKSGKRLKMSEHNILIVEGIHALNPHLTQQIPDEKKFKIYASALTTILLDDHNYIPTTDNRLLRRIVRDYKYRGCSAKDTIHRWPSVRAGENKWIFPYQEEADVMFNTAMLFELAVIKQQAIEILEQVPENCEEYAEAYRLRKFLRYFSPLSNKNLPPTSLLREFLGGSSFKY
;
A
#
# COMPACT_ATOMS: atom_id res chain seq x y z
N MET A 1 19.87 -6.68 16.78
CA MET A 1 19.37 -8.04 17.05
C MET A 1 18.06 -7.89 17.81
N SER A 2 16.93 -8.37 17.27
CA SER A 2 15.68 -8.37 18.04
C SER A 2 15.72 -9.52 19.03
N GLU A 3 15.53 -9.25 20.32
CA GLU A 3 15.39 -10.28 21.34
C GLU A 3 14.14 -11.13 21.06
N LYS A 4 14.28 -12.45 21.13
CA LYS A 4 13.14 -13.36 21.06
C LYS A 4 12.27 -13.10 22.28
N SER A 5 11.02 -12.66 22.07
CA SER A 5 10.09 -12.28 23.15
C SER A 5 9.73 -13.44 24.11
N GLY A 6 10.10 -14.67 23.81
CA GLY A 6 9.75 -15.87 24.58
C GLY A 6 8.26 -16.22 24.56
N LYS A 7 7.40 -15.39 23.93
CA LYS A 7 5.98 -15.66 23.82
C LYS A 7 5.75 -16.88 22.91
N ARG A 8 5.01 -17.84 23.42
CA ARG A 8 4.60 -19.04 22.66
C ARG A 8 3.09 -19.02 22.47
N LEU A 9 2.65 -19.26 21.24
CA LEU A 9 1.24 -19.45 20.93
C LEU A 9 0.99 -20.97 20.78
N LYS A 10 0.05 -21.51 21.54
CA LYS A 10 -0.39 -22.89 21.39
C LYS A 10 -1.65 -22.88 20.51
N MET A 11 -1.55 -23.52 19.34
CA MET A 11 -2.69 -23.68 18.42
C MET A 11 -3.51 -24.91 18.81
N SER A 12 -4.84 -24.81 18.72
CA SER A 12 -5.76 -25.93 18.73
C SER A 12 -6.18 -26.28 17.30
N GLU A 13 -6.84 -27.41 17.12
CA GLU A 13 -7.31 -27.87 15.81
C GLU A 13 -8.29 -26.92 15.11
N HIS A 14 -8.96 -26.04 15.88
CA HIS A 14 -9.94 -25.10 15.35
C HIS A 14 -9.39 -23.68 15.21
N ASN A 15 -8.10 -23.46 15.46
CA ASN A 15 -7.52 -22.14 15.34
C ASN A 15 -6.92 -21.91 13.95
N ILE A 16 -7.16 -20.74 13.40
CA ILE A 16 -6.47 -20.23 12.21
C ILE A 16 -5.54 -19.10 12.66
N LEU A 17 -4.26 -19.20 12.29
CA LEU A 17 -3.28 -18.15 12.52
C LEU A 17 -3.12 -17.34 11.24
N ILE A 18 -3.44 -16.05 11.30
CA ILE A 18 -3.18 -15.11 10.23
C ILE A 18 -1.84 -14.43 10.50
N VAL A 19 -0.91 -14.58 9.55
CA VAL A 19 0.40 -13.92 9.58
C VAL A 19 0.45 -12.91 8.45
N GLU A 20 0.69 -11.65 8.79
CA GLU A 20 0.80 -10.59 7.80
C GLU A 20 2.17 -9.90 7.86
N GLY A 21 2.61 -9.35 6.75
CA GLY A 21 3.81 -8.53 6.67
C GLY A 21 4.59 -8.77 5.38
N ILE A 22 5.58 -7.93 5.13
CA ILE A 22 6.41 -7.98 3.90
C ILE A 22 7.20 -9.29 3.74
N HIS A 23 7.35 -10.08 4.79
CA HIS A 23 8.04 -11.36 4.78
C HIS A 23 7.08 -12.55 4.85
N ALA A 24 5.76 -12.34 4.90
CA ALA A 24 4.79 -13.41 5.15
C ALA A 24 4.80 -14.50 4.05
N LEU A 25 5.08 -14.13 2.79
CA LEU A 25 5.18 -15.07 1.67
C LEU A 25 6.55 -15.75 1.56
N ASN A 26 7.57 -15.30 2.32
CA ASN A 26 8.89 -15.90 2.26
C ASN A 26 8.84 -17.34 2.82
N PRO A 27 9.12 -18.39 2.02
CA PRO A 27 9.01 -19.78 2.43
C PRO A 27 9.94 -20.13 3.60
N HIS A 28 11.07 -19.43 3.74
CA HIS A 28 11.99 -19.63 4.87
C HIS A 28 11.38 -19.28 6.23
N LEU A 29 10.36 -18.42 6.28
CA LEU A 29 9.67 -18.09 7.53
C LEU A 29 8.86 -19.26 8.08
N THR A 30 8.29 -20.05 7.20
CA THR A 30 7.33 -21.12 7.54
C THR A 30 7.76 -22.50 7.05
N GLN A 31 9.06 -22.72 6.81
CA GLN A 31 9.59 -23.96 6.25
C GLN A 31 9.30 -25.21 7.12
N GLN A 32 9.03 -25.03 8.42
CA GLN A 32 8.69 -26.12 9.36
C GLN A 32 7.20 -26.47 9.33
N ILE A 33 6.38 -25.71 8.62
CA ILE A 33 4.94 -25.95 8.49
C ILE A 33 4.71 -26.58 7.12
N PRO A 34 4.02 -27.74 7.03
CA PRO A 34 3.67 -28.36 5.75
C PRO A 34 2.83 -27.43 4.87
N ASP A 35 3.03 -27.49 3.55
CA ASP A 35 2.38 -26.57 2.60
C ASP A 35 0.85 -26.76 2.58
N GLU A 36 0.36 -28.00 2.75
CA GLU A 36 -1.06 -28.30 2.84
C GLU A 36 -1.77 -27.66 4.05
N LYS A 37 -1.01 -27.13 5.02
CA LYS A 37 -1.53 -26.38 6.18
C LYS A 37 -1.38 -24.88 6.05
N LYS A 38 -0.98 -24.38 4.86
CA LYS A 38 -0.80 -22.97 4.57
C LYS A 38 -1.72 -22.56 3.44
N PHE A 39 -2.24 -21.34 3.55
CA PHE A 39 -2.90 -20.66 2.43
C PHE A 39 -2.28 -19.27 2.30
N LYS A 40 -1.66 -19.01 1.18
CA LYS A 40 -0.84 -17.82 0.94
C LYS A 40 -1.59 -16.82 0.06
N ILE A 41 -1.72 -15.59 0.52
CA ILE A 41 -2.41 -14.53 -0.19
C ILE A 41 -1.43 -13.39 -0.47
N TYR A 42 -1.26 -13.03 -1.75
CA TYR A 42 -0.58 -11.82 -2.14
C TYR A 42 -1.59 -10.69 -2.30
N ALA A 43 -1.60 -9.74 -1.37
CA ALA A 43 -2.48 -8.58 -1.42
C ALA A 43 -1.71 -7.33 -1.88
N SER A 44 -2.07 -6.75 -3.01
CA SER A 44 -1.43 -5.56 -3.55
C SER A 44 -2.41 -4.71 -4.37
N ALA A 45 -2.09 -3.40 -4.50
CA ALA A 45 -2.82 -2.53 -5.40
C ALA A 45 -2.26 -2.72 -6.82
N LEU A 46 -2.85 -3.64 -7.56
CA LEU A 46 -2.47 -3.94 -8.95
C LEU A 46 -3.35 -3.10 -9.88
N THR A 47 -2.83 -1.98 -10.37
CA THR A 47 -3.56 -1.13 -11.29
C THR A 47 -3.62 -1.76 -12.68
N THR A 48 -4.83 -1.92 -13.21
CA THR A 48 -5.09 -2.52 -14.53
C THR A 48 -5.76 -1.55 -15.49
N ILE A 49 -5.88 -0.28 -15.10
CA ILE A 49 -6.60 0.75 -15.87
C ILE A 49 -5.63 1.47 -16.78
N LEU A 50 -6.05 1.70 -18.01
CA LEU A 50 -5.40 2.59 -18.95
C LEU A 50 -5.91 4.02 -18.76
N LEU A 51 -5.03 5.01 -18.87
CA LEU A 51 -5.38 6.43 -18.95
C LEU A 51 -5.83 6.80 -20.37
N ASP A 52 -5.18 6.18 -21.35
CA ASP A 52 -5.44 6.27 -22.77
C ASP A 52 -4.98 4.98 -23.47
N ASP A 53 -5.03 4.92 -24.79
CA ASP A 53 -4.69 3.73 -25.58
C ASP A 53 -3.23 3.23 -25.38
N HIS A 54 -2.36 4.04 -24.81
CA HIS A 54 -0.91 3.78 -24.72
C HIS A 54 -0.37 3.85 -23.31
N ASN A 55 -1.07 4.54 -22.39
CA ASN A 55 -0.59 4.82 -21.04
C ASN A 55 -1.44 4.10 -19.97
N TYR A 56 -0.81 3.27 -19.18
CA TYR A 56 -1.44 2.65 -18.01
C TYR A 56 -1.18 3.46 -16.74
N ILE A 57 -2.02 3.30 -15.75
CA ILE A 57 -1.79 3.84 -14.42
C ILE A 57 -0.66 3.03 -13.76
N PRO A 58 0.51 3.63 -13.46
CA PRO A 58 1.58 2.89 -12.80
C PRO A 58 1.16 2.45 -11.40
N THR A 59 1.26 1.15 -11.12
CA THR A 59 1.03 0.59 -9.78
C THR A 59 1.87 1.29 -8.71
N THR A 60 3.10 1.66 -9.07
CA THR A 60 4.02 2.38 -8.18
C THR A 60 3.49 3.74 -7.76
N ASP A 61 2.88 4.49 -8.69
CA ASP A 61 2.32 5.81 -8.42
C ASP A 61 1.09 5.72 -7.52
N ASN A 62 0.22 4.77 -7.81
CA ASN A 62 -0.94 4.52 -6.97
C ASN A 62 -0.53 4.17 -5.53
N ARG A 63 0.46 3.29 -5.37
CA ARG A 63 0.98 2.90 -4.06
C ARG A 63 1.69 4.05 -3.34
N LEU A 64 2.45 4.88 -4.06
CA LEU A 64 3.10 6.06 -3.49
C LEU A 64 2.05 7.07 -3.01
N LEU A 65 1.02 7.35 -3.80
CA LEU A 65 -0.07 8.26 -3.42
C LEU A 65 -0.84 7.76 -2.20
N ARG A 66 -1.21 6.47 -2.14
CA ARG A 66 -1.79 5.85 -0.94
C ARG A 66 -0.90 6.07 0.28
N ARG A 67 0.41 5.83 0.12
CA ARG A 67 1.37 5.99 1.21
C ARG A 67 1.50 7.44 1.66
N ILE A 68 1.57 8.40 0.75
CA ILE A 68 1.66 9.83 1.08
C ILE A 68 0.45 10.25 1.93
N VAL A 69 -0.76 9.90 1.49
CA VAL A 69 -1.99 10.28 2.21
C VAL A 69 -2.04 9.62 3.59
N ARG A 70 -1.72 8.31 3.69
CA ARG A 70 -1.72 7.58 4.95
C ARG A 70 -0.65 8.10 5.92
N ASP A 71 0.59 8.23 5.45
CA ASP A 71 1.72 8.59 6.30
C ASP A 71 1.59 10.04 6.81
N TYR A 72 1.03 10.93 5.99
CA TYR A 72 0.67 12.29 6.42
C TYR A 72 -0.38 12.27 7.53
N LYS A 73 -1.45 11.50 7.34
CA LYS A 73 -2.60 11.48 8.26
C LYS A 73 -2.31 10.79 9.59
N TYR A 74 -1.62 9.66 9.56
CA TYR A 74 -1.52 8.78 10.73
C TYR A 74 -0.11 8.65 11.32
N ARG A 75 0.91 9.11 10.61
CA ARG A 75 2.31 8.95 11.03
C ARG A 75 3.05 10.26 11.18
N GLY A 76 2.39 11.39 10.92
CA GLY A 76 2.99 12.72 11.01
C GLY A 76 4.15 12.93 10.03
N CYS A 77 4.21 12.16 8.93
CA CYS A 77 5.24 12.31 7.91
C CYS A 77 4.77 13.26 6.81
N SER A 78 5.62 14.19 6.39
CA SER A 78 5.34 15.06 5.24
C SER A 78 5.38 14.27 3.92
N ALA A 79 4.78 14.84 2.84
CA ALA A 79 4.96 14.27 1.51
C ALA A 79 6.43 14.21 1.10
N LYS A 80 7.21 15.25 1.45
CA LYS A 80 8.66 15.28 1.23
C LYS A 80 9.34 14.06 1.85
N ASP A 81 9.10 13.77 3.13
CA ASP A 81 9.72 12.64 3.83
C ASP A 81 9.32 11.31 3.22
N THR A 82 8.05 11.19 2.80
CA THR A 82 7.54 9.96 2.18
C THR A 82 8.17 9.73 0.81
N ILE A 83 8.28 10.78 -0.03
CA ILE A 83 8.95 10.72 -1.34
C ILE A 83 10.43 10.40 -1.16
N HIS A 84 11.11 11.07 -0.23
CA HIS A 84 12.53 10.82 0.06
C HIS A 84 12.81 9.35 0.40
N ARG A 85 11.93 8.73 1.19
CA ARG A 85 12.05 7.31 1.60
C ARG A 85 11.62 6.32 0.53
N TRP A 86 10.91 6.75 -0.51
CA TRP A 86 10.31 5.86 -1.49
C TRP A 86 11.29 4.94 -2.21
N PRO A 87 12.48 5.39 -2.64
CA PRO A 87 13.48 4.51 -3.24
C PRO A 87 13.89 3.34 -2.33
N SER A 88 14.06 3.58 -1.03
CA SER A 88 14.36 2.53 -0.05
C SER A 88 13.23 1.52 0.10
N VAL A 89 11.97 2.00 0.08
CA VAL A 89 10.79 1.12 0.11
C VAL A 89 10.77 0.23 -1.13
N ARG A 90 11.00 0.79 -2.32
CA ARG A 90 11.07 0.05 -3.58
C ARG A 90 12.19 -1.00 -3.58
N ALA A 91 13.35 -0.65 -3.05
CA ALA A 91 14.44 -1.60 -2.88
C ALA A 91 14.04 -2.78 -1.97
N GLY A 92 13.32 -2.49 -0.88
CA GLY A 92 12.77 -3.51 0.01
C GLY A 92 11.75 -4.42 -0.67
N GLU A 93 10.85 -3.85 -1.48
CA GLU A 93 9.85 -4.61 -2.25
C GLU A 93 10.52 -5.55 -3.25
N ASN A 94 11.50 -5.04 -4.01
CA ASN A 94 12.26 -5.84 -4.98
C ASN A 94 13.02 -6.99 -4.33
N LYS A 95 13.47 -6.82 -3.09
CA LYS A 95 14.25 -7.81 -2.37
C LYS A 95 13.40 -8.84 -1.62
N TRP A 96 12.29 -8.40 -1.03
CA TRP A 96 11.58 -9.19 -0.02
C TRP A 96 10.13 -9.53 -0.34
N ILE A 97 9.55 -8.90 -1.38
CA ILE A 97 8.15 -9.12 -1.75
C ILE A 97 8.04 -9.77 -3.12
N PHE A 98 8.53 -9.09 -4.15
CA PHE A 98 8.33 -9.55 -5.53
C PHE A 98 8.94 -10.91 -5.86
N PRO A 99 10.10 -11.32 -5.30
CA PRO A 99 10.61 -12.67 -5.56
C PRO A 99 9.70 -13.80 -5.05
N TYR A 100 8.79 -13.49 -4.12
CA TYR A 100 7.90 -14.48 -3.49
C TYR A 100 6.42 -14.31 -3.89
N GLN A 101 6.10 -13.40 -4.79
CA GLN A 101 4.71 -13.18 -5.17
C GLN A 101 4.09 -14.40 -5.87
N GLU A 102 4.89 -15.14 -6.63
CA GLU A 102 4.45 -16.37 -7.32
C GLU A 102 4.28 -17.57 -6.38
N GLU A 103 4.71 -17.45 -5.12
CA GLU A 103 4.47 -18.44 -4.07
C GLU A 103 3.05 -18.35 -3.49
N ALA A 104 2.27 -17.35 -3.90
CA ALA A 104 0.92 -17.16 -3.40
C ALA A 104 -0.07 -18.10 -4.09
N ASP A 105 -0.97 -18.69 -3.31
CA ASP A 105 -2.09 -19.51 -3.83
C ASP A 105 -3.11 -18.62 -4.55
N VAL A 106 -3.28 -17.37 -4.09
CA VAL A 106 -4.17 -16.38 -4.71
C VAL A 106 -3.57 -14.98 -4.67
N MET A 107 -3.89 -14.19 -5.68
CA MET A 107 -3.60 -12.75 -5.72
C MET A 107 -4.88 -11.95 -5.44
N PHE A 108 -4.83 -11.09 -4.43
CA PHE A 108 -5.92 -10.19 -4.10
C PHE A 108 -5.58 -8.76 -4.54
N ASN A 109 -6.25 -8.29 -5.58
CA ASN A 109 -6.08 -6.93 -6.07
C ASN A 109 -6.86 -5.94 -5.18
N THR A 110 -6.15 -5.06 -4.49
CA THR A 110 -6.73 -4.03 -3.63
C THR A 110 -6.96 -2.70 -4.34
N ALA A 111 -6.58 -2.56 -5.63
CA ALA A 111 -6.83 -1.34 -6.39
C ALA A 111 -8.30 -1.21 -6.73
N MET A 112 -8.85 -0.01 -6.53
CA MET A 112 -10.21 0.34 -6.91
C MET A 112 -10.19 1.29 -8.09
N LEU A 113 -11.09 1.08 -9.06
CA LEU A 113 -11.16 1.87 -10.29
C LEU A 113 -11.26 3.39 -10.04
N PHE A 114 -11.92 3.78 -8.98
CA PHE A 114 -12.21 5.18 -8.64
C PHE A 114 -11.30 5.77 -7.55
N GLU A 115 -10.32 5.01 -7.03
CA GLU A 115 -9.57 5.44 -5.85
C GLU A 115 -8.77 6.72 -6.07
N LEU A 116 -8.11 6.87 -7.24
CA LEU A 116 -7.34 8.06 -7.55
C LEU A 116 -8.23 9.32 -7.61
N ALA A 117 -9.45 9.18 -8.11
CA ALA A 117 -10.44 10.24 -8.11
C ALA A 117 -10.86 10.66 -6.69
N VAL A 118 -10.99 9.69 -5.79
CA VAL A 118 -11.40 9.95 -4.39
C VAL A 118 -10.26 10.51 -3.54
N ILE A 119 -9.03 10.00 -3.70
CA ILE A 119 -7.88 10.48 -2.92
C ILE A 119 -7.28 11.78 -3.48
N LYS A 120 -7.61 12.14 -4.72
CA LYS A 120 -7.02 13.26 -5.47
C LYS A 120 -6.91 14.55 -4.66
N GLN A 121 -8.02 14.99 -4.07
CA GLN A 121 -8.05 16.29 -3.39
C GLN A 121 -7.06 16.33 -2.22
N GLN A 122 -7.11 15.34 -1.34
CA GLN A 122 -6.19 15.25 -0.21
C GLN A 122 -4.74 15.09 -0.66
N ALA A 123 -4.49 14.26 -1.67
CA ALA A 123 -3.14 14.05 -2.19
C ALA A 123 -2.55 15.34 -2.78
N ILE A 124 -3.32 16.13 -3.52
CA ILE A 124 -2.87 17.42 -4.07
C ILE A 124 -2.53 18.39 -2.95
N GLU A 125 -3.41 18.57 -1.96
CA GLU A 125 -3.20 19.46 -0.81
C GLU A 125 -1.91 19.13 -0.03
N ILE A 126 -1.61 17.82 0.11
CA ILE A 126 -0.40 17.35 0.79
C ILE A 126 0.84 17.55 -0.08
N LEU A 127 0.74 17.25 -1.38
CA LEU A 127 1.86 17.41 -2.32
C LEU A 127 2.22 18.88 -2.57
N GLU A 128 1.27 19.81 -2.44
CA GLU A 128 1.51 21.26 -2.56
C GLU A 128 2.37 21.83 -1.42
N GLN A 129 2.46 21.13 -0.31
CA GLN A 129 3.30 21.51 0.81
C GLN A 129 4.80 21.20 0.59
N VAL A 130 5.14 20.47 -0.48
CA VAL A 130 6.55 20.15 -0.78
C VAL A 130 7.24 21.39 -1.34
N PRO A 131 8.33 21.88 -0.70
CA PRO A 131 9.03 23.08 -1.13
C PRO A 131 9.67 22.92 -2.51
N GLU A 132 9.66 23.99 -3.32
CA GLU A 132 10.23 23.96 -4.67
C GLU A 132 11.76 23.79 -4.70
N ASN A 133 12.43 24.14 -3.62
CA ASN A 133 13.88 24.13 -3.50
C ASN A 133 14.44 22.79 -2.94
N CYS A 134 13.71 21.69 -3.04
CA CYS A 134 14.18 20.38 -2.61
C CYS A 134 14.11 19.34 -3.74
N GLU A 135 14.88 18.27 -3.62
CA GLU A 135 14.98 17.20 -4.62
C GLU A 135 13.64 16.48 -4.86
N GLU A 136 12.84 16.36 -3.83
CA GLU A 136 11.54 15.68 -3.86
C GLU A 136 10.46 16.47 -4.63
N TYR A 137 10.71 17.75 -4.91
CA TYR A 137 9.73 18.61 -5.59
C TYR A 137 9.38 18.12 -7.00
N ALA A 138 10.38 17.66 -7.76
CA ALA A 138 10.14 17.15 -9.12
C ALA A 138 9.13 16.01 -9.13
N GLU A 139 9.25 15.07 -8.18
CA GLU A 139 8.33 13.93 -8.04
C GLU A 139 6.96 14.40 -7.52
N ALA A 140 6.92 15.28 -6.53
CA ALA A 140 5.67 15.87 -6.05
C ALA A 140 4.90 16.60 -7.17
N TYR A 141 5.61 17.38 -8.00
CA TYR A 141 5.03 18.06 -9.15
C TYR A 141 4.51 17.08 -10.21
N ARG A 142 5.28 16.02 -10.52
CA ARG A 142 4.89 14.95 -11.44
C ARG A 142 3.59 14.28 -11.00
N LEU A 143 3.49 13.89 -9.72
CA LEU A 143 2.30 13.27 -9.15
C LEU A 143 1.08 14.20 -9.17
N ARG A 144 1.27 15.50 -8.91
CA ARG A 144 0.20 16.49 -9.03
C ARG A 144 -0.30 16.62 -10.47
N LYS A 145 0.61 16.61 -11.46
CA LYS A 145 0.24 16.59 -12.88
C LYS A 145 -0.51 15.33 -13.26
N PHE A 146 -0.04 14.17 -12.82
CA PHE A 146 -0.72 12.89 -13.01
C PHE A 146 -2.15 12.90 -12.44
N LEU A 147 -2.35 13.43 -11.26
CA LEU A 147 -3.68 13.52 -10.65
C LEU A 147 -4.66 14.41 -11.42
N ARG A 148 -4.20 15.28 -12.30
CA ARG A 148 -5.10 16.12 -13.13
C ARG A 148 -5.93 15.33 -14.14
N TYR A 149 -5.49 14.14 -14.53
CA TYR A 149 -6.25 13.26 -15.43
C TYR A 149 -7.53 12.70 -14.82
N PHE A 150 -7.70 12.81 -13.50
CA PHE A 150 -8.87 12.27 -12.80
C PHE A 150 -9.82 13.39 -12.40
N SER A 151 -11.11 13.20 -12.63
CA SER A 151 -12.15 14.06 -12.03
C SER A 151 -12.28 13.74 -10.54
N PRO A 152 -12.33 14.75 -9.64
CA PRO A 152 -12.45 14.49 -8.21
C PRO A 152 -13.80 13.88 -7.85
N LEU A 153 -13.80 12.87 -6.99
CA LEU A 153 -14.98 12.26 -6.42
C LEU A 153 -15.03 12.48 -4.91
N SER A 154 -16.25 12.77 -4.41
CA SER A 154 -16.47 12.89 -2.98
C SER A 154 -16.37 11.54 -2.28
N ASN A 155 -15.73 11.52 -1.12
CA ASN A 155 -15.65 10.34 -0.26
C ASN A 155 -16.87 10.14 0.65
N LYS A 156 -17.89 11.03 0.59
CA LYS A 156 -19.06 11.02 1.49
C LYS A 156 -19.84 9.70 1.43
N ASN A 157 -19.97 9.14 0.22
CA ASN A 157 -20.73 7.91 -0.02
C ASN A 157 -19.87 6.62 0.08
N LEU A 158 -18.60 6.74 0.48
CA LEU A 158 -17.74 5.58 0.67
C LEU A 158 -18.18 4.81 1.93
N PRO A 159 -18.46 3.50 1.81
CA PRO A 159 -18.79 2.69 2.99
C PRO A 159 -17.67 2.74 4.04
N PRO A 160 -18.00 2.70 5.34
CA PRO A 160 -16.98 2.68 6.39
C PRO A 160 -16.11 1.42 6.39
N THR A 161 -16.54 0.35 5.71
CA THR A 161 -15.79 -0.90 5.50
C THR A 161 -14.91 -0.88 4.27
N SER A 162 -14.91 0.22 3.48
CA SER A 162 -14.07 0.33 2.28
C SER A 162 -12.58 0.36 2.66
N LEU A 163 -11.75 -0.35 1.88
CA LEU A 163 -10.29 -0.29 2.00
C LEU A 163 -9.74 1.13 1.91
N LEU A 164 -10.38 2.01 1.13
CA LEU A 164 -9.95 3.41 1.01
C LEU A 164 -10.07 4.19 2.32
N ARG A 165 -10.91 3.73 3.26
CA ARG A 165 -11.02 4.36 4.58
C ARG A 165 -9.75 4.26 5.41
N GLU A 166 -8.88 3.28 5.14
CA GLU A 166 -7.53 3.23 5.72
C GLU A 166 -6.72 4.50 5.42
N PHE A 167 -6.88 5.05 4.22
CA PHE A 167 -6.16 6.25 3.79
C PHE A 167 -6.92 7.54 4.13
N LEU A 168 -8.22 7.52 3.93
CA LEU A 168 -9.09 8.70 4.04
C LEU A 168 -9.63 8.94 5.46
N GLY A 169 -9.63 7.91 6.29
CA GLY A 169 -10.27 7.91 7.60
C GLY A 169 -11.74 7.56 7.57
N GLY A 170 -12.34 7.42 8.77
CA GLY A 170 -13.73 6.99 8.92
C GLY A 170 -13.94 5.50 8.67
N SER A 171 -12.91 4.68 8.87
CA SER A 171 -13.03 3.21 8.87
C SER A 171 -13.83 2.72 10.08
N SER A 172 -14.64 1.69 9.87
CA SER A 172 -15.27 0.94 10.96
C SER A 172 -14.33 -0.08 11.61
N PHE A 173 -13.19 -0.36 10.96
CA PHE A 173 -12.15 -1.21 11.52
C PHE A 173 -11.26 -0.41 12.49
N LYS A 174 -10.85 -1.06 13.58
CA LYS A 174 -9.85 -0.53 14.52
C LYS A 174 -8.51 -1.12 14.12
N TYR A 175 -7.54 -0.27 13.87
CA TYR A 175 -6.17 -0.62 13.51
C TYR A 175 -5.23 -0.48 14.70
#